data_6a969888a4e62c7c985681e2adb073c2
#
_entry.id   6a969888a4e62c7c985681e2adb073c2
#
_cell.length_a   1.000
_cell.length_b   1.000
_cell.length_c   1.000
_cell.angle_alpha   90.00
_cell.angle_beta   90.00
_cell.angle_gamma   90.00
#
_symmetry.space_group_name_H-M   'P 1'
#
loop_
_entity.id
_entity.type
_entity.pdbx_description
1 polymer ?
#
loop_
_entity_poly.entity_id
_entity_poly.type
_entity_poly.pdbx_seq_one_letter_code
_entity_poly.pdbx_strand_id
1 'polypeptide(L)'
;ILNLLFYAKNEAMEKHEEFKAEFKKRVKEQAKMLYRKSLDEISDRHKFVCVAYAVKDIVIDQWIATQKAYDEKDAKIVYYLSMEFLMGRALGNMIINLSSRDEIKEAIEELGLDLNVIEDQEPDAALGNGGLGRLAACFLDSLSTLNYPAYGCGIRYKYGMFQQKIENGYQKEIPEDWLRHANPLEIKREEYACEVKFGGYVRVEYDPEKGGNKFIHEGY
;
A
#
# COMPACT_ATOMS: atom_id res chain seq x y z
N ILE A 1 5.95 44.15 4.76
CA ILE A 1 5.38 43.08 3.90
C ILE A 1 6.51 42.29 3.21
N LEU A 2 7.48 42.93 2.56
CA LEU A 2 8.62 42.24 1.91
C LEU A 2 9.45 41.38 2.88
N ASN A 3 9.73 41.86 4.08
CA ASN A 3 10.45 41.10 5.11
C ASN A 3 9.67 39.87 5.61
N LEU A 4 8.35 39.97 5.78
CA LEU A 4 7.51 38.85 6.18
C LEU A 4 7.46 37.75 5.12
N LEU A 5 7.37 38.13 3.84
CA LEU A 5 7.45 37.20 2.72
C LEU A 5 8.82 36.53 2.60
N PHE A 6 9.88 37.25 2.89
CA PHE A 6 11.25 36.72 2.88
C PHE A 6 11.45 35.70 4.04
N TYR A 7 10.99 36.03 5.26
CA TYR A 7 11.04 35.11 6.39
C TYR A 7 10.22 33.85 6.15
N ALA A 8 8.98 33.97 5.66
CA ALA A 8 8.13 32.83 5.35
C ALA A 8 8.74 31.92 4.27
N LYS A 9 9.40 32.50 3.27
CA LYS A 9 10.10 31.75 2.23
C LYS A 9 11.32 31.01 2.76
N ASN A 10 12.09 31.64 3.64
CA ASN A 10 13.26 31.00 4.26
C ASN A 10 12.86 29.84 5.18
N GLU A 11 11.80 30.02 6.00
CA GLU A 11 11.27 28.96 6.87
C GLU A 11 10.73 27.76 6.04
N ALA A 12 10.07 28.03 4.93
CA ALA A 12 9.63 26.98 4.03
C ALA A 12 10.80 26.25 3.37
N MET A 13 11.86 26.95 2.99
CA MET A 13 13.07 26.34 2.43
C MET A 13 13.83 25.50 3.47
N GLU A 14 13.93 25.96 4.72
CA GLU A 14 14.55 25.20 5.80
C GLU A 14 13.80 23.90 6.06
N LYS A 15 12.48 23.94 6.15
CA LYS A 15 11.62 22.74 6.32
C LYS A 15 11.76 21.77 5.15
N HIS A 16 11.88 22.27 3.93
CA HIS A 16 12.11 21.46 2.74
C HIS A 16 13.45 20.72 2.80
N GLU A 17 14.53 21.41 3.16
CA GLU A 17 15.86 20.81 3.29
C GLU A 17 15.94 19.82 4.46
N GLU A 18 15.29 20.11 5.59
CA GLU A 18 15.17 19.19 6.72
C GLU A 18 14.44 17.90 6.33
N PHE A 19 13.33 18.01 5.62
CA PHE A 19 12.57 16.87 5.11
C PHE A 19 13.44 16.00 4.18
N LYS A 20 14.12 16.61 3.20
CA LYS A 20 15.00 15.88 2.28
C LYS A 20 16.15 15.18 3.02
N ALA A 21 16.74 15.85 3.99
CA ALA A 21 17.84 15.29 4.78
C ALA A 21 17.40 14.07 5.59
N GLU A 22 16.23 14.16 6.26
CA GLU A 22 15.67 13.05 7.01
C GLU A 22 15.24 11.90 6.10
N PHE A 23 14.61 12.19 4.96
CA PHE A 23 14.23 11.16 3.99
C PHE A 23 15.44 10.40 3.45
N LYS A 24 16.51 11.13 3.03
CA LYS A 24 17.77 10.50 2.57
C LYS A 24 18.40 9.63 3.65
N LYS A 25 18.38 10.09 4.90
CA LYS A 25 18.85 9.31 6.05
C LYS A 25 18.08 8.03 6.21
N ARG A 26 16.73 8.07 6.19
CA ARG A 26 15.86 6.88 6.27
C ARG A 26 16.17 5.88 5.17
N VAL A 27 16.28 6.32 3.92
CA VAL A 27 16.61 5.42 2.79
C VAL A 27 17.95 4.70 3.01
N LYS A 28 19.01 5.43 3.46
CA LYS A 28 20.33 4.84 3.77
C LYS A 28 20.27 3.86 4.95
N GLU A 29 19.49 4.19 5.98
CA GLU A 29 19.28 3.32 7.14
C GLU A 29 18.59 2.02 6.74
N GLN A 30 17.59 2.06 5.85
CA GLN A 30 16.95 0.85 5.32
C GLN A 30 17.94 -0.03 4.55
N ALA A 31 18.83 0.54 3.73
CA ALA A 31 19.87 -0.22 3.03
C ALA A 31 20.79 -0.95 4.02
N LYS A 32 21.22 -0.25 5.07
CA LYS A 32 22.06 -0.81 6.13
C LYS A 32 21.32 -1.92 6.91
N MET A 33 20.08 -1.68 7.31
CA MET A 33 19.31 -2.61 8.17
C MET A 33 18.91 -3.88 7.42
N LEU A 34 18.40 -3.75 6.20
CA LEU A 34 17.89 -4.87 5.42
C LEU A 34 19.01 -5.67 4.74
N TYR A 35 20.02 -4.98 4.20
CA TYR A 35 21.02 -5.59 3.32
C TYR A 35 22.44 -5.56 3.88
N ARG A 36 22.71 -4.81 4.96
CA ARG A 36 24.05 -4.64 5.57
C ARG A 36 25.07 -4.11 4.56
N LYS A 37 24.63 -3.23 3.66
CA LYS A 37 25.37 -2.62 2.57
C LYS A 37 25.05 -1.15 2.47
N SER A 38 25.91 -0.41 1.78
CA SER A 38 25.61 0.94 1.35
C SER A 38 24.64 0.93 0.16
N LEU A 39 24.05 2.09 -0.15
CA LEU A 39 23.01 2.20 -1.17
C LEU A 39 23.54 1.93 -2.59
N ASP A 40 24.81 2.23 -2.85
CA ASP A 40 25.50 2.00 -4.13
C ASP A 40 25.87 0.53 -4.37
N GLU A 41 25.94 -0.28 -3.31
CA GLU A 41 26.28 -1.70 -3.39
C GLU A 41 25.07 -2.63 -3.60
N ILE A 42 23.86 -2.09 -3.59
CA ILE A 42 22.64 -2.86 -3.73
C ILE A 42 21.99 -2.67 -5.11
N SER A 43 21.18 -3.66 -5.53
CA SER A 43 20.46 -3.60 -6.80
C SER A 43 19.35 -2.55 -6.80
N ASP A 44 18.88 -2.14 -7.97
CA ASP A 44 17.78 -1.18 -8.09
C ASP A 44 16.50 -1.69 -7.44
N ARG A 45 16.22 -2.99 -7.52
CA ARG A 45 15.13 -3.63 -6.75
C ARG A 45 15.27 -3.41 -5.24
N HIS A 46 16.45 -3.56 -4.68
CA HIS A 46 16.70 -3.32 -3.26
C HIS A 46 16.63 -1.83 -2.91
N LYS A 47 17.07 -0.95 -3.82
CA LYS A 47 16.90 0.50 -3.67
C LYS A 47 15.43 0.90 -3.62
N PHE A 48 14.59 0.30 -4.51
CA PHE A 48 13.13 0.45 -4.46
C PHE A 48 12.58 0.07 -3.08
N VAL A 49 12.99 -1.07 -2.53
CA VAL A 49 12.53 -1.51 -1.21
C VAL A 49 12.90 -0.50 -0.13
N CYS A 50 14.13 0.04 -0.16
CA CYS A 50 14.56 1.07 0.80
C CYS A 50 13.75 2.36 0.70
N VAL A 51 13.49 2.83 -0.52
CA VAL A 51 12.64 4.02 -0.78
C VAL A 51 11.19 3.76 -0.34
N ALA A 52 10.65 2.60 -0.68
CA ALA A 52 9.28 2.22 -0.30
C ALA A 52 9.09 2.17 1.23
N TYR A 53 10.05 1.64 1.98
CA TYR A 53 10.01 1.69 3.44
C TYR A 53 10.12 3.11 3.99
N ALA A 54 10.98 3.96 3.43
CA ALA A 54 11.10 5.35 3.87
C ALA A 54 9.79 6.14 3.63
N VAL A 55 9.13 5.93 2.50
CA VAL A 55 7.80 6.52 2.20
C VAL A 55 6.73 5.94 3.13
N LYS A 56 6.74 4.62 3.35
CA LYS A 56 5.80 3.94 4.24
C LYS A 56 5.85 4.47 5.66
N ASP A 57 7.04 4.75 6.20
CA ASP A 57 7.19 5.31 7.55
C ASP A 57 6.41 6.62 7.68
N ILE A 58 6.49 7.51 6.69
CA ILE A 58 5.75 8.79 6.68
C ILE A 58 4.23 8.53 6.61
N VAL A 59 3.81 7.58 5.77
CA VAL A 59 2.38 7.22 5.62
C VAL A 59 1.83 6.63 6.92
N ILE A 60 2.62 5.82 7.64
CA ILE A 60 2.18 5.23 8.92
C ILE A 60 1.91 6.30 9.97
N ASP A 61 2.75 7.32 10.08
CA ASP A 61 2.53 8.43 11.01
C ASP A 61 1.18 9.13 10.75
N GLN A 62 0.87 9.39 9.48
CA GLN A 62 -0.42 9.97 9.08
C GLN A 62 -1.58 9.00 9.32
N TRP A 63 -1.38 7.70 9.07
CA TRP A 63 -2.40 6.69 9.32
C TRP A 63 -2.75 6.58 10.80
N ILE A 64 -1.76 6.57 11.70
CA ILE A 64 -1.99 6.57 13.15
C ILE A 64 -2.84 7.78 13.57
N ALA A 65 -2.52 8.97 13.07
CA ALA A 65 -3.29 10.18 13.35
C ALA A 65 -4.74 10.07 12.82
N THR A 66 -4.93 9.49 11.63
CA THR A 66 -6.24 9.26 11.02
C THR A 66 -7.07 8.27 11.84
N GLN A 67 -6.49 7.15 12.27
CA GLN A 67 -7.19 6.16 13.11
C GLN A 67 -7.64 6.79 14.43
N LYS A 68 -6.76 7.53 15.09
CA LYS A 68 -7.10 8.25 16.30
C LYS A 68 -8.28 9.22 16.10
N ALA A 69 -8.29 9.94 14.98
CA ALA A 69 -9.39 10.84 14.64
C ALA A 69 -10.71 10.10 14.38
N TYR A 70 -10.66 8.87 13.82
CA TYR A 70 -11.85 8.03 13.62
C TYR A 70 -12.42 7.56 14.96
N ASP A 71 -11.57 7.12 15.89
CA ASP A 71 -11.96 6.67 17.23
C ASP A 71 -12.55 7.82 18.05
N GLU A 72 -11.91 9.00 18.05
CA GLU A 72 -12.37 10.18 18.80
C GLU A 72 -13.73 10.71 18.29
N LYS A 73 -14.02 10.54 17.01
CA LYS A 73 -15.27 11.02 16.38
C LYS A 73 -16.37 9.97 16.30
N ASP A 74 -16.10 8.74 16.74
CA ASP A 74 -16.98 7.58 16.51
C ASP A 74 -17.46 7.52 15.05
N ALA A 75 -16.49 7.62 14.12
CA ALA A 75 -16.77 7.83 12.71
C ALA A 75 -17.41 6.58 12.09
N LYS A 76 -18.50 6.80 11.32
CA LYS A 76 -19.10 5.72 10.51
C LYS A 76 -18.14 5.31 9.40
N ILE A 77 -17.74 4.03 9.39
CA ILE A 77 -16.78 3.49 8.43
C ILE A 77 -17.49 2.79 7.28
N VAL A 78 -17.01 3.02 6.06
CA VAL A 78 -17.44 2.34 4.84
C VAL A 78 -16.49 1.17 4.57
N TYR A 79 -17.04 -0.02 4.41
CA TYR A 79 -16.29 -1.21 3.96
C TYR A 79 -16.71 -1.56 2.55
N TYR A 80 -15.79 -1.43 1.59
CA TYR A 80 -16.02 -1.79 0.20
C TYR A 80 -15.49 -3.19 -0.06
N LEU A 81 -16.38 -4.15 -0.23
CA LEU A 81 -16.03 -5.56 -0.47
C LEU A 81 -16.03 -5.83 -1.97
N SER A 82 -14.91 -6.36 -2.49
CA SER A 82 -14.79 -6.78 -3.88
C SER A 82 -13.90 -8.01 -4.01
N MET A 83 -14.24 -8.88 -4.96
CA MET A 83 -13.37 -10.00 -5.35
C MET A 83 -12.14 -9.54 -6.11
N GLU A 84 -12.17 -8.34 -6.69
CA GLU A 84 -11.14 -7.78 -7.53
C GLU A 84 -10.79 -6.35 -7.13
N PHE A 85 -9.49 -6.05 -7.06
CA PHE A 85 -8.94 -4.69 -6.95
C PHE A 85 -7.79 -4.54 -7.96
N LEU A 86 -8.05 -3.84 -9.06
CA LEU A 86 -7.05 -3.58 -10.10
C LEU A 86 -6.34 -2.26 -9.80
N MET A 87 -5.43 -2.29 -8.83
CA MET A 87 -4.76 -1.10 -8.29
C MET A 87 -3.57 -0.65 -9.14
N GLY A 88 -2.72 -1.58 -9.56
CA GLY A 88 -1.42 -1.29 -10.16
C GLY A 88 -0.35 -0.97 -9.12
N ARG A 89 0.65 -0.16 -9.51
CA ARG A 89 1.74 0.29 -8.65
C ARG A 89 1.25 1.32 -7.61
N ALA A 90 1.81 1.30 -6.42
CA ALA A 90 1.35 2.12 -5.30
C ALA A 90 2.34 3.22 -4.89
N LEU A 91 3.66 3.02 -5.08
CA LEU A 91 4.68 3.95 -4.58
C LEU A 91 4.50 5.37 -5.11
N GLY A 92 4.37 5.53 -6.42
CA GLY A 92 4.18 6.86 -7.03
C GLY A 92 2.91 7.55 -6.57
N ASN A 93 1.81 6.81 -6.42
CA ASN A 93 0.56 7.33 -5.89
C ASN A 93 0.69 7.77 -4.42
N MET A 94 1.39 7.00 -3.59
CA MET A 94 1.65 7.37 -2.19
C MET A 94 2.47 8.67 -2.10
N ILE A 95 3.51 8.81 -2.92
CA ILE A 95 4.35 10.02 -2.98
C ILE A 95 3.52 11.25 -3.39
N ILE A 96 2.62 11.11 -4.36
CA ILE A 96 1.72 12.19 -4.79
C ILE A 96 0.77 12.57 -3.65
N ASN A 97 0.17 11.59 -3.00
CA ASN A 97 -0.80 11.81 -1.91
C ASN A 97 -0.16 12.45 -0.66
N LEU A 98 1.12 12.25 -0.44
CA LEU A 98 1.88 12.94 0.61
C LEU A 98 2.11 14.43 0.30
N SER A 99 1.79 14.90 -0.92
CA SER A 99 2.08 16.26 -1.40
C SER A 99 3.57 16.64 -1.32
N SER A 100 4.46 15.65 -1.30
CA SER A 100 5.92 15.81 -1.15
C SER A 100 6.67 15.19 -2.33
N ARG A 101 6.04 15.20 -3.52
CA ARG A 101 6.64 14.56 -4.71
C ARG A 101 7.94 15.21 -5.13
N ASP A 102 8.00 16.53 -5.13
CA ASP A 102 9.16 17.27 -5.60
C ASP A 102 10.33 17.10 -4.60
N GLU A 103 10.05 17.18 -3.30
CA GLU A 103 11.03 16.97 -2.23
C GLU A 103 11.61 15.56 -2.26
N ILE A 104 10.74 14.55 -2.42
CA ILE A 104 11.17 13.14 -2.48
C ILE A 104 11.99 12.90 -3.75
N LYS A 105 11.55 13.44 -4.89
CA LYS A 105 12.28 13.34 -6.16
C LYS A 105 13.68 13.96 -6.05
N GLU A 106 13.78 15.19 -5.54
CA GLU A 106 15.07 15.85 -5.33
C GLU A 106 15.96 15.05 -4.37
N ALA A 107 15.42 14.55 -3.26
CA ALA A 107 16.17 13.73 -2.32
C ALA A 107 16.69 12.42 -2.96
N ILE A 108 15.92 11.80 -3.84
CA ILE A 108 16.32 10.61 -4.60
C ILE A 108 17.42 10.95 -5.59
N GLU A 109 17.31 12.07 -6.32
CA GLU A 109 18.34 12.56 -7.24
C GLU A 109 19.64 12.90 -6.50
N GLU A 110 19.57 13.53 -5.34
CA GLU A 110 20.74 13.80 -4.47
C GLU A 110 21.40 12.52 -3.92
N LEU A 111 20.67 11.40 -3.85
CA LEU A 111 21.22 10.07 -3.56
C LEU A 111 21.88 9.42 -4.79
N GLY A 112 21.86 10.07 -5.96
CA GLY A 112 22.37 9.52 -7.22
C GLY A 112 21.42 8.48 -7.85
N LEU A 113 20.13 8.52 -7.52
CA LEU A 113 19.12 7.61 -8.02
C LEU A 113 18.15 8.32 -8.97
N ASP A 114 17.46 7.56 -9.82
CA ASP A 114 16.37 8.04 -10.66
C ASP A 114 15.04 7.48 -10.14
N LEU A 115 14.08 8.36 -9.83
CA LEU A 115 12.77 7.97 -9.31
C LEU A 115 12.02 7.06 -10.28
N ASN A 116 12.11 7.29 -11.60
CA ASN A 116 11.43 6.44 -12.58
C ASN A 116 12.00 5.02 -12.58
N VAL A 117 13.32 4.89 -12.49
CA VAL A 117 14.00 3.58 -12.37
C VAL A 117 13.58 2.86 -11.09
N ILE A 118 13.41 3.60 -10.00
CA ILE A 118 12.92 3.06 -8.72
C ILE A 118 11.47 2.60 -8.83
N GLU A 119 10.58 3.43 -9.38
CA GLU A 119 9.16 3.09 -9.57
C GLU A 119 8.99 1.88 -10.51
N ASP A 120 9.86 1.72 -11.51
CA ASP A 120 9.83 0.59 -12.46
C ASP A 120 10.19 -0.77 -11.81
N GLN A 121 10.77 -0.76 -10.62
CA GLN A 121 11.03 -1.98 -9.85
C GLN A 121 9.80 -2.53 -9.13
N GLU A 122 8.72 -1.74 -9.00
CA GLU A 122 7.50 -2.16 -8.34
C GLU A 122 6.68 -3.08 -9.26
N PRO A 123 6.37 -4.31 -8.83
CA PRO A 123 5.45 -5.16 -9.57
C PRO A 123 4.01 -4.64 -9.43
N ASP A 124 3.19 -4.80 -10.44
CA ASP A 124 1.79 -4.42 -10.39
C ASP A 124 1.02 -5.29 -9.39
N ALA A 125 0.32 -4.66 -8.46
CA ALA A 125 -0.74 -5.30 -7.68
C ALA A 125 -2.01 -5.38 -8.56
N ALA A 126 -1.98 -6.22 -9.57
CA ALA A 126 -3.06 -6.41 -10.52
C ALA A 126 -4.00 -7.53 -10.06
N LEU A 127 -4.74 -7.27 -8.99
CA LEU A 127 -5.65 -8.25 -8.37
C LEU A 127 -7.07 -8.17 -8.96
N GLY A 128 -7.14 -8.07 -10.28
CA GLY A 128 -8.37 -7.97 -11.06
C GLY A 128 -8.10 -8.09 -12.56
N ASN A 129 -9.16 -8.17 -13.34
CA ASN A 129 -9.10 -8.39 -14.80
C ASN A 129 -9.53 -7.19 -15.62
N GLY A 130 -10.47 -6.39 -15.13
CA GLY A 130 -11.08 -5.34 -15.95
C GLY A 130 -11.98 -4.41 -15.13
N GLY A 131 -13.19 -4.16 -15.62
CA GLY A 131 -14.12 -3.16 -15.11
C GLY A 131 -14.46 -3.29 -13.63
N LEU A 132 -14.73 -4.50 -13.15
CA LEU A 132 -15.05 -4.74 -11.74
C LEU A 132 -13.89 -4.30 -10.82
N GLY A 133 -12.69 -4.77 -11.09
CA GLY A 133 -11.51 -4.45 -10.30
C GLY A 133 -11.09 -3.00 -10.41
N ARG A 134 -11.20 -2.40 -11.60
CA ARG A 134 -10.87 -0.99 -11.79
C ARG A 134 -11.90 -0.06 -11.13
N LEU A 135 -13.19 -0.43 -11.16
CA LEU A 135 -14.24 0.32 -10.46
C LEU A 135 -13.95 0.38 -8.94
N ALA A 136 -13.57 -0.74 -8.34
CA ALA A 136 -13.18 -0.79 -6.93
C ALA A 136 -12.02 0.15 -6.62
N ALA A 137 -10.97 0.15 -7.46
CA ALA A 137 -9.83 1.05 -7.32
C ALA A 137 -10.24 2.52 -7.42
N CYS A 138 -11.07 2.89 -8.42
CA CYS A 138 -11.56 4.25 -8.59
C CYS A 138 -12.47 4.70 -7.44
N PHE A 139 -13.29 3.82 -6.89
CA PHE A 139 -14.14 4.14 -5.73
C PHE A 139 -13.32 4.41 -4.48
N LEU A 140 -12.27 3.64 -4.21
CA LEU A 140 -11.37 3.91 -3.08
C LEU A 140 -10.68 5.27 -3.21
N ASP A 141 -10.23 5.62 -4.41
CA ASP A 141 -9.63 6.93 -4.71
C ASP A 141 -10.65 8.06 -4.49
N SER A 142 -11.88 7.91 -4.97
CA SER A 142 -12.96 8.88 -4.78
C SER A 142 -13.34 9.04 -3.31
N LEU A 143 -13.45 7.94 -2.55
CA LEU A 143 -13.76 7.98 -1.12
C LEU A 143 -12.64 8.70 -0.34
N SER A 144 -11.39 8.44 -0.68
CA SER A 144 -10.23 9.14 -0.10
C SER A 144 -10.27 10.64 -0.41
N THR A 145 -10.50 11.02 -1.67
CA THR A 145 -10.60 12.43 -2.11
C THR A 145 -11.70 13.18 -1.38
N LEU A 146 -12.81 12.51 -1.08
CA LEU A 146 -13.96 13.09 -0.36
C LEU A 146 -13.80 12.99 1.18
N ASN A 147 -12.67 12.51 1.68
CA ASN A 147 -12.38 12.31 3.11
C ASN A 147 -13.39 11.39 3.83
N TYR A 148 -13.91 10.38 3.13
CA TYR A 148 -14.72 9.34 3.78
C TYR A 148 -13.82 8.31 4.46
N PRO A 149 -14.10 7.95 5.74
CA PRO A 149 -13.49 6.78 6.39
C PRO A 149 -13.89 5.52 5.65
N ALA A 150 -12.94 4.90 4.92
CA ALA A 150 -13.26 3.75 4.09
C ALA A 150 -12.11 2.73 4.03
N TYR A 151 -12.47 1.45 3.98
CA TYR A 151 -11.56 0.33 3.76
C TYR A 151 -12.00 -0.50 2.57
N GLY A 152 -11.08 -0.82 1.67
CA GLY A 152 -11.27 -1.85 0.65
C GLY A 152 -10.95 -3.23 1.23
N CYS A 153 -11.89 -4.16 1.13
CA CYS A 153 -11.74 -5.54 1.60
C CYS A 153 -11.76 -6.49 0.41
N GLY A 154 -10.66 -7.19 0.17
CA GLY A 154 -10.50 -8.08 -0.98
C GLY A 154 -9.67 -9.30 -0.66
N ILE A 155 -9.32 -10.06 -1.69
CA ILE A 155 -8.50 -11.25 -1.60
C ILE A 155 -7.08 -10.91 -2.03
N ARG A 156 -6.10 -11.26 -1.19
CA ARG A 156 -4.69 -11.17 -1.52
C ARG A 156 -4.29 -12.38 -2.35
N TYR A 157 -4.60 -12.35 -3.64
CA TYR A 157 -4.24 -13.44 -4.56
C TYR A 157 -2.72 -13.65 -4.60
N LYS A 158 -2.30 -14.92 -4.62
CA LYS A 158 -0.89 -15.29 -4.74
C LYS A 158 -0.28 -14.81 -6.06
N TYR A 159 -1.05 -14.88 -7.13
CA TYR A 159 -0.66 -14.40 -8.45
C TYR A 159 -1.57 -13.27 -8.88
N GLY A 160 -1.00 -12.22 -9.44
CA GLY A 160 -1.76 -11.16 -10.09
C GLY A 160 -2.25 -11.58 -11.48
N MET A 161 -2.75 -10.62 -12.26
CA MET A 161 -3.07 -10.83 -13.66
C MET A 161 -1.84 -11.36 -14.39
N PHE A 162 -2.01 -12.40 -15.22
CA PHE A 162 -0.92 -13.09 -15.89
C PHE A 162 -0.09 -12.17 -16.79
N GLN A 163 1.19 -12.50 -16.94
CA GLN A 163 2.05 -11.89 -17.96
C GLN A 163 1.73 -12.46 -19.33
N GLN A 164 1.70 -11.59 -20.33
CA GLN A 164 1.57 -11.98 -21.74
C GLN A 164 2.95 -12.08 -22.39
N LYS A 165 3.32 -13.28 -22.84
CA LYS A 165 4.52 -13.47 -23.68
C LYS A 165 4.11 -13.90 -25.08
N ILE A 166 4.94 -13.55 -26.06
CA ILE A 166 4.77 -14.02 -27.43
C ILE A 166 5.83 -15.08 -27.70
N GLU A 167 5.38 -16.31 -27.97
CA GLU A 167 6.23 -17.43 -28.38
C GLU A 167 5.74 -17.97 -29.73
N ASN A 168 6.61 -18.02 -30.72
CA ASN A 168 6.28 -18.49 -32.11
C ASN A 168 5.07 -17.77 -32.73
N GLY A 169 4.89 -16.49 -32.43
CA GLY A 169 3.77 -15.67 -32.95
C GLY A 169 2.46 -15.82 -32.17
N TYR A 170 2.41 -16.62 -31.12
CA TYR A 170 1.23 -16.84 -30.28
C TYR A 170 1.42 -16.29 -28.88
N GLN A 171 0.33 -15.81 -28.29
CA GLN A 171 0.32 -15.41 -26.87
C GLN A 171 0.48 -16.64 -25.96
N LYS A 172 1.31 -16.48 -24.96
CA LYS A 172 1.48 -17.45 -23.87
C LYS A 172 1.34 -16.74 -22.55
N GLU A 173 0.43 -17.21 -21.72
CA GLU A 173 0.18 -16.68 -20.37
C GLU A 173 1.16 -17.29 -19.38
N ILE A 174 1.77 -16.44 -18.56
CA ILE A 174 2.69 -16.85 -17.50
C ILE A 174 2.20 -16.25 -16.19
N PRO A 175 2.18 -17.04 -15.08
CA PRO A 175 1.78 -16.52 -13.78
C PRO A 175 2.62 -15.31 -13.36
N GLU A 176 1.98 -14.21 -12.95
CA GLU A 176 2.65 -13.04 -12.37
C GLU A 176 2.83 -13.24 -10.88
N ASP A 177 4.04 -13.63 -10.49
CA ASP A 177 4.42 -13.82 -9.08
C ASP A 177 4.84 -12.48 -8.45
N TRP A 178 3.88 -11.60 -8.28
CA TRP A 178 4.09 -10.24 -7.77
C TRP A 178 4.60 -10.19 -6.32
N LEU A 179 4.46 -11.28 -5.58
CA LEU A 179 4.89 -11.41 -4.19
C LEU A 179 6.23 -12.16 -4.02
N ARG A 180 6.90 -12.53 -5.12
CA ARG A 180 8.18 -13.28 -5.09
C ARG A 180 9.21 -12.69 -4.13
N HIS A 181 9.29 -11.38 -4.06
CA HIS A 181 10.25 -10.65 -3.23
C HIS A 181 9.59 -9.92 -2.05
N ALA A 182 8.41 -10.38 -1.63
CA ALA A 182 7.52 -9.70 -0.70
C ALA A 182 7.09 -8.29 -1.19
N ASN A 183 6.09 -7.71 -0.52
CA ASN A 183 5.64 -6.34 -0.81
C ASN A 183 6.06 -5.42 0.36
N PRO A 184 6.98 -4.46 0.14
CA PRO A 184 7.44 -3.57 1.21
C PRO A 184 6.31 -2.68 1.78
N LEU A 185 5.27 -2.44 1.01
CA LEU A 185 4.13 -1.60 1.42
C LEU A 185 3.09 -2.36 2.26
N GLU A 186 3.21 -3.68 2.36
CA GLU A 186 2.30 -4.54 3.11
C GLU A 186 2.59 -4.51 4.62
N ILE A 187 1.53 -4.57 5.44
CA ILE A 187 1.61 -4.75 6.88
C ILE A 187 0.76 -5.96 7.25
N LYS A 188 1.42 -7.02 7.71
CA LYS A 188 0.73 -8.21 8.19
C LYS A 188 0.16 -7.97 9.60
N ARG A 189 -1.13 -8.27 9.79
CA ARG A 189 -1.85 -8.09 11.06
C ARG A 189 -2.30 -9.44 11.58
N GLU A 190 -1.36 -10.21 12.17
CA GLU A 190 -1.62 -11.56 12.69
C GLU A 190 -2.64 -11.56 13.84
N GLU A 191 -2.70 -10.47 14.59
CA GLU A 191 -3.63 -10.28 15.70
C GLU A 191 -5.11 -10.27 15.30
N TYR A 192 -5.40 -10.06 14.01
CA TYR A 192 -6.77 -10.11 13.46
C TYR A 192 -7.02 -11.37 12.62
N ALA A 193 -6.16 -12.38 12.73
CA ALA A 193 -6.34 -13.62 11.98
C ALA A 193 -7.59 -14.37 12.47
N CYS A 194 -8.43 -14.76 11.52
CA CYS A 194 -9.59 -15.60 11.77
C CYS A 194 -9.47 -16.89 10.97
N GLU A 195 -9.76 -18.02 11.61
CA GLU A 195 -9.81 -19.30 10.92
C GLU A 195 -11.12 -19.40 10.11
N VAL A 196 -11.00 -19.59 8.80
CA VAL A 196 -12.15 -19.82 7.91
C VAL A 196 -12.11 -21.26 7.43
N LYS A 197 -13.13 -22.04 7.80
CA LYS A 197 -13.28 -23.44 7.43
C LYS A 197 -14.12 -23.58 6.17
N PHE A 198 -13.70 -24.46 5.27
CA PHE A 198 -14.37 -24.75 4.02
C PHE A 198 -14.92 -26.19 4.02
N GLY A 199 -16.00 -26.42 3.28
CA GLY A 199 -16.70 -27.70 3.26
C GLY A 199 -17.68 -27.84 4.41
N GLY A 200 -17.97 -29.09 4.82
CA GLY A 200 -18.91 -29.37 5.88
C GLY A 200 -20.35 -28.98 5.57
N TYR A 201 -21.18 -28.96 6.61
CA TYR A 201 -22.58 -28.53 6.54
C TYR A 201 -22.99 -27.81 7.82
N VAL A 202 -24.07 -27.04 7.73
CA VAL A 202 -24.64 -26.34 8.88
C VAL A 202 -25.91 -27.04 9.30
N ARG A 203 -25.94 -27.56 10.53
CA ARG A 203 -27.14 -28.06 11.17
C ARG A 203 -27.79 -26.95 11.97
N VAL A 204 -29.08 -26.76 11.77
CA VAL A 204 -29.85 -25.74 12.47
C VAL A 204 -30.67 -26.41 13.58
N GLU A 205 -30.45 -25.96 14.80
CA GLU A 205 -31.24 -26.40 15.98
C GLU A 205 -31.96 -25.18 16.59
N TYR A 206 -33.12 -25.40 17.12
CA TYR A 206 -33.82 -24.37 17.89
C TYR A 206 -33.21 -24.28 19.29
N ASP A 207 -32.83 -23.08 19.71
CA ASP A 207 -32.32 -22.78 21.05
C ASP A 207 -33.47 -22.20 21.90
N PRO A 208 -34.06 -23.00 22.80
CA PRO A 208 -35.19 -22.55 23.62
C PRO A 208 -34.80 -21.50 24.67
N GLU A 209 -33.51 -21.44 25.05
CA GLU A 209 -33.03 -20.47 26.03
C GLU A 209 -32.89 -19.08 25.46
N LYS A 210 -32.47 -18.99 24.19
CA LYS A 210 -32.29 -17.71 23.46
C LYS A 210 -33.49 -17.35 22.58
N GLY A 211 -34.44 -18.24 22.42
CA GLY A 211 -35.65 -18.02 21.60
C GLY A 211 -35.35 -17.88 20.10
N GLY A 212 -34.37 -18.62 19.59
CA GLY A 212 -33.95 -18.51 18.19
C GLY A 212 -33.26 -19.76 17.66
N ASN A 213 -32.75 -19.69 16.41
CA ASN A 213 -32.00 -20.77 15.80
C ASN A 213 -30.52 -20.71 16.18
N LYS A 214 -29.96 -21.88 16.53
CA LYS A 214 -28.55 -22.11 16.70
C LYS A 214 -27.99 -22.81 15.46
N PHE A 215 -26.93 -22.26 14.88
CA PHE A 215 -26.25 -22.83 13.74
C PHE A 215 -25.02 -23.60 14.21
N ILE A 216 -24.98 -24.90 13.94
CA ILE A 216 -23.90 -25.80 14.32
C ILE A 216 -23.16 -26.21 13.06
N HIS A 217 -21.88 -25.92 12.98
CA HIS A 217 -21.01 -26.25 11.85
C HIS A 217 -20.38 -27.63 12.09
N GLU A 218 -20.55 -28.55 11.16
CA GLU A 218 -20.06 -29.93 11.26
C GLU A 218 -19.32 -30.36 9.98
N GLY A 219 -18.39 -31.32 10.11
CA GLY A 219 -17.73 -31.96 8.97
C GLY A 219 -16.58 -31.18 8.35
N TYR A 220 -15.81 -30.42 9.14
CA TYR A 220 -14.60 -29.70 8.71
C TYR A 220 -13.35 -30.49 8.95
#